data_7384def45926af151c79b27222f11d8d
#
_entry.id   7384def45926af151c79b27222f11d8d
#
_cell.length_a   1.000
_cell.length_b   1.000
_cell.length_c   1.000
_cell.angle_alpha   90.00
_cell.angle_beta   90.00
_cell.angle_gamma   90.00
#
_symmetry.space_group_name_H-M   'P 1'
#
loop_
_entity.id
_entity.type
_entity.pdbx_description
1 polymer ?
#
loop_
_entity_poly.entity_id
_entity_poly.type
_entity_poly.pdbx_seq_one_letter_code
_entity_poly.pdbx_strand_id
1 'polypeptide(L)'
;MTDRIADAPEAPAEAVSPSGINHLVLNVRDIDESHKFWTEIVGFKQVGELHPKGGRPNPPKMRFYSAVNNGQLTHHTVALVESPNLPPPSDWVLSNGQVAINHVALTMPNREAWLKQLKFLQSRGVLQPKAGG
;
A
#
# COMPACT_ATOMS: atom_id res chain seq x y z
N MET A 1 -11.19 -24.73 13.46
CA MET A 1 -10.23 -25.06 14.53
C MET A 1 -9.21 -23.94 14.65
N THR A 2 -8.98 -23.49 15.85
CA THR A 2 -8.05 -22.40 16.10
C THR A 2 -6.69 -22.98 16.47
N ASP A 3 -5.66 -22.62 15.70
CA ASP A 3 -4.29 -23.03 16.00
C ASP A 3 -3.78 -22.25 17.21
N ARG A 4 -3.09 -22.95 18.10
CA ARG A 4 -2.51 -22.35 19.29
C ARG A 4 -1.02 -22.71 19.36
N ILE A 5 -0.24 -21.86 20.03
CA ILE A 5 1.19 -22.10 20.20
C ILE A 5 1.45 -23.46 20.86
N ALA A 6 0.56 -23.85 21.81
CA ALA A 6 0.71 -25.13 22.49
C ALA A 6 0.58 -26.34 21.56
N ASP A 7 -0.07 -26.17 20.40
CA ASP A 7 -0.25 -27.24 19.42
C ASP A 7 0.88 -27.30 18.39
N ALA A 8 1.84 -26.37 18.46
CA ALA A 8 2.96 -26.31 17.54
C ALA A 8 4.01 -27.37 17.90
N PRO A 9 4.76 -27.86 16.91
CA PRO A 9 5.91 -28.71 17.21
C PRO A 9 6.95 -27.95 18.03
N GLU A 10 7.94 -28.67 18.56
CA GLU A 10 9.02 -28.04 19.32
C GLU A 10 9.70 -26.94 18.51
N ALA A 11 10.22 -25.91 19.22
CA ALA A 11 10.86 -24.79 18.57
C ALA A 11 12.08 -25.26 17.74
N PRO A 12 12.18 -24.80 16.50
CA PRO A 12 13.36 -25.10 15.69
C PRO A 12 14.58 -24.36 16.21
N ALA A 13 15.78 -24.80 15.82
CA ALA A 13 17.03 -24.14 16.19
C ALA A 13 17.19 -22.78 15.49
N GLU A 14 16.56 -22.63 14.33
CA GLU A 14 16.65 -21.41 13.55
C GLU A 14 15.24 -20.89 13.23
N ALA A 15 15.13 -19.58 12.99
CA ALA A 15 13.87 -19.00 12.57
C ALA A 15 13.41 -19.59 11.25
N VAL A 16 12.10 -19.79 11.11
CA VAL A 16 11.51 -20.21 9.85
C VAL A 16 11.18 -18.96 9.04
N SER A 17 11.69 -18.89 7.81
CA SER A 17 11.45 -17.72 6.94
C SER A 17 10.00 -17.64 6.54
N PRO A 18 9.35 -16.46 6.65
CA PRO A 18 8.08 -16.25 5.98
C PRO A 18 8.27 -16.29 4.47
N SER A 19 7.17 -16.50 3.75
CA SER A 19 7.21 -16.59 2.28
C SER A 19 7.40 -15.23 1.60
N GLY A 20 7.18 -14.15 2.33
CA GLY A 20 7.29 -12.81 1.78
C GLY A 20 6.34 -11.86 2.50
N ILE A 21 6.19 -10.67 1.94
CA ILE A 21 5.26 -9.67 2.45
C ILE A 21 3.89 -9.90 1.81
N ASN A 22 2.87 -10.07 2.64
CA ASN A 22 1.50 -10.28 2.16
C ASN A 22 0.84 -8.96 1.77
N HIS A 23 0.90 -7.98 2.66
CA HIS A 23 0.30 -6.67 2.40
C HIS A 23 0.96 -5.61 3.30
N LEU A 24 0.74 -4.35 2.93
CA LEU A 24 1.17 -3.19 3.71
C LEU A 24 -0.06 -2.39 4.12
N VAL A 25 0.00 -1.82 5.31
CA VAL A 25 -1.04 -0.89 5.79
C VAL A 25 -0.37 0.46 5.98
N LEU A 26 -0.90 1.49 5.32
CA LEU A 26 -0.34 2.83 5.32
C LEU A 26 -1.28 3.80 6.03
N ASN A 27 -0.72 4.63 6.90
CA ASN A 27 -1.47 5.74 7.48
C ASN A 27 -1.47 6.89 6.49
N VAL A 28 -2.65 7.43 6.20
CA VAL A 28 -2.80 8.55 5.28
C VAL A 28 -3.62 9.65 5.96
N ARG A 29 -3.36 10.90 5.59
CA ARG A 29 -4.04 12.02 6.21
C ARG A 29 -5.46 12.19 5.69
N ASP A 30 -5.65 12.01 4.39
CA ASP A 30 -6.93 12.16 3.71
C ASP A 30 -7.14 10.92 2.84
N ILE A 31 -8.03 10.03 3.28
CA ILE A 31 -8.20 8.75 2.62
C ILE A 31 -8.84 8.88 1.24
N ASP A 32 -9.67 9.91 1.02
CA ASP A 32 -10.29 10.12 -0.29
C ASP A 32 -9.24 10.55 -1.34
N GLU A 33 -8.32 11.41 -0.94
CA GLU A 33 -7.21 11.83 -1.80
C GLU A 33 -6.30 10.65 -2.10
N SER A 34 -5.93 9.88 -1.08
CA SER A 34 -5.08 8.71 -1.25
C SER A 34 -5.78 7.63 -2.07
N HIS A 35 -7.10 7.48 -1.91
CA HIS A 35 -7.88 6.56 -2.73
C HIS A 35 -7.72 6.88 -4.22
N LYS A 36 -7.84 8.14 -4.58
CA LYS A 36 -7.68 8.54 -5.98
C LYS A 36 -6.29 8.21 -6.50
N PHE A 37 -5.27 8.46 -5.69
CA PHE A 37 -3.90 8.13 -6.08
C PHE A 37 -3.73 6.64 -6.33
N TRP A 38 -4.15 5.79 -5.39
CA TRP A 38 -3.94 4.35 -5.49
C TRP A 38 -4.78 3.70 -6.59
N THR A 39 -5.98 4.24 -6.88
CA THR A 39 -6.85 3.68 -7.93
C THR A 39 -6.60 4.30 -9.29
N GLU A 40 -6.56 5.62 -9.38
CA GLU A 40 -6.49 6.32 -10.67
C GLU A 40 -5.07 6.46 -11.21
N ILE A 41 -4.08 6.52 -10.33
CA ILE A 41 -2.68 6.71 -10.74
C ILE A 41 -1.92 5.39 -10.70
N VAL A 42 -1.97 4.67 -9.58
CA VAL A 42 -1.28 3.39 -9.45
C VAL A 42 -2.00 2.27 -10.17
N GLY A 43 -3.33 2.29 -10.16
CA GLY A 43 -4.14 1.32 -10.89
C GLY A 43 -4.61 0.12 -10.07
N PHE A 44 -4.51 0.18 -8.75
CA PHE A 44 -5.07 -0.86 -7.89
C PHE A 44 -6.60 -0.77 -7.85
N LYS A 45 -7.25 -1.84 -7.45
CA LYS A 45 -8.71 -1.89 -7.32
C LYS A 45 -9.10 -1.98 -5.86
N GLN A 46 -10.11 -1.20 -5.46
CA GLN A 46 -10.64 -1.30 -4.11
C GLN A 46 -11.40 -2.61 -3.94
N VAL A 47 -11.10 -3.34 -2.88
CA VAL A 47 -11.73 -4.63 -2.61
C VAL A 47 -12.47 -4.67 -1.28
N GLY A 48 -12.43 -3.60 -0.51
CA GLY A 48 -13.17 -3.54 0.75
C GLY A 48 -12.98 -2.23 1.48
N GLU A 49 -13.77 -2.05 2.53
CA GLU A 49 -13.65 -0.86 3.39
C GLU A 49 -14.22 -1.13 4.78
N LEU A 50 -13.72 -0.37 5.76
CA LEU A 50 -14.26 -0.32 7.10
C LEU A 50 -14.58 1.13 7.46
N HIS A 51 -15.62 1.31 8.25
CA HIS A 51 -16.06 2.63 8.71
C HIS A 51 -16.11 2.69 10.23
N PRO A 52 -15.89 3.85 10.83
CA PRO A 52 -16.17 4.05 12.24
C PRO A 52 -17.65 3.74 12.53
N LYS A 53 -17.92 3.13 13.67
CA LYS A 53 -19.29 2.76 14.07
C LYS A 53 -19.74 3.57 15.28
N GLY A 54 -20.97 4.09 15.22
CA GLY A 54 -21.62 4.72 16.35
C GLY A 54 -20.85 5.89 16.94
N GLY A 55 -20.19 6.71 16.10
CA GLY A 55 -19.39 7.83 16.58
C GLY A 55 -18.07 7.45 17.20
N ARG A 56 -17.74 6.16 17.24
CA ARG A 56 -16.48 5.67 17.78
C ARG A 56 -15.41 5.62 16.69
N PRO A 57 -14.15 5.98 16.99
CA PRO A 57 -13.06 5.91 15.99
C PRO A 57 -12.57 4.49 15.74
N ASN A 58 -13.13 3.48 16.39
CA ASN A 58 -12.68 2.09 16.24
C ASN A 58 -13.85 1.23 15.75
N PRO A 59 -13.74 0.55 14.57
CA PRO A 59 -12.55 0.59 13.73
C PRO A 59 -12.37 1.96 13.06
N PRO A 60 -11.15 2.35 12.74
CA PRO A 60 -10.90 3.57 11.98
C PRO A 60 -11.43 3.44 10.56
N LYS A 61 -11.48 4.56 9.84
CA LYS A 61 -11.83 4.53 8.42
C LYS A 61 -10.68 3.87 7.65
N MET A 62 -10.96 2.77 6.98
CA MET A 62 -9.97 2.01 6.22
C MET A 62 -10.51 1.59 4.88
N ARG A 63 -9.62 1.47 3.90
CA ARG A 63 -9.94 0.92 2.58
C ARG A 63 -8.85 -0.06 2.16
N PHE A 64 -9.26 -1.10 1.45
CA PHE A 64 -8.39 -2.20 1.05
C PHE A 64 -8.30 -2.25 -0.47
N TYR A 65 -7.10 -2.44 -1.00
CA TYR A 65 -6.82 -2.37 -2.44
C TYR A 65 -6.01 -3.57 -2.86
N SER A 66 -6.31 -4.07 -4.05
CA SER A 66 -5.62 -5.22 -4.63
C SER A 66 -4.97 -4.84 -5.94
N ALA A 67 -3.76 -5.35 -6.15
CA ALA A 67 -3.20 -5.44 -7.48
C ALA A 67 -4.03 -6.41 -8.32
N VAL A 68 -4.01 -6.24 -9.63
CA VAL A 68 -4.64 -7.16 -10.57
C VAL A 68 -3.52 -7.96 -11.22
N ASN A 69 -3.53 -9.27 -11.01
CA ASN A 69 -2.53 -10.17 -11.58
C ASN A 69 -3.23 -11.22 -12.44
N ASN A 70 -2.96 -11.20 -13.75
CA ASN A 70 -3.62 -12.08 -14.72
C ASN A 70 -5.15 -12.02 -14.62
N GLY A 71 -5.70 -10.81 -14.43
CA GLY A 71 -7.14 -10.62 -14.29
C GLY A 71 -7.70 -11.02 -12.92
N GLN A 72 -6.86 -11.45 -11.99
CA GLN A 72 -7.29 -11.91 -10.68
C GLN A 72 -6.97 -10.88 -9.60
N LEU A 73 -7.93 -10.67 -8.71
CA LEU A 73 -7.74 -9.85 -7.52
C LEU A 73 -7.30 -10.74 -6.36
N THR A 74 -6.46 -10.20 -5.50
CA THR A 74 -6.06 -10.88 -4.27
C THR A 74 -6.91 -10.38 -3.11
N HIS A 75 -6.69 -10.90 -1.91
CA HIS A 75 -7.36 -10.42 -0.70
C HIS A 75 -7.16 -8.90 -0.56
N HIS A 76 -5.93 -8.45 -0.49
CA HIS A 76 -5.53 -7.06 -0.66
C HIS A 76 -4.01 -6.98 -0.66
N THR A 77 -3.48 -5.95 -1.30
CA THR A 77 -2.03 -5.71 -1.38
C THR A 77 -1.66 -4.52 -0.49
N VAL A 78 -2.50 -3.50 -0.47
CA VAL A 78 -2.31 -2.29 0.32
C VAL A 78 -3.62 -1.96 1.01
N ALA A 79 -3.54 -1.52 2.25
CA ALA A 79 -4.67 -0.94 2.95
C ALA A 79 -4.31 0.47 3.40
N LEU A 80 -5.30 1.36 3.41
CA LEU A 80 -5.14 2.73 3.87
C LEU A 80 -5.95 2.92 5.13
N VAL A 81 -5.34 3.58 6.12
CA VAL A 81 -6.00 3.96 7.37
C VAL A 81 -5.97 5.48 7.46
N GLU A 82 -7.12 6.10 7.63
CA GLU A 82 -7.17 7.55 7.77
C GLU A 82 -6.64 7.98 9.13
N SER A 83 -5.65 8.86 9.10
CA SER A 83 -5.03 9.43 10.30
C SER A 83 -4.92 10.95 10.08
N PRO A 84 -6.01 11.70 10.39
CA PRO A 84 -6.08 13.12 10.03
C PRO A 84 -5.02 13.99 10.69
N ASN A 85 -4.39 13.52 11.77
CA ASN A 85 -3.41 14.29 12.52
C ASN A 85 -2.00 14.20 11.95
N LEU A 86 -1.81 13.50 10.83
CA LEU A 86 -0.51 13.43 10.18
C LEU A 86 -0.10 14.80 9.64
N PRO A 87 1.20 15.10 9.65
CA PRO A 87 1.67 16.39 9.13
C PRO A 87 1.42 16.52 7.63
N PRO A 88 1.34 17.77 7.12
CA PRO A 88 1.11 17.97 5.68
C PRO A 88 2.29 17.47 4.85
N PRO A 89 2.02 17.11 3.56
CA PRO A 89 3.06 16.53 2.68
C PRO A 89 4.27 17.43 2.44
N SER A 90 4.12 18.73 2.58
CA SER A 90 5.21 19.69 2.38
C SER A 90 6.42 19.41 3.29
N ASP A 91 6.20 18.72 4.41
CA ASP A 91 7.26 18.39 5.35
C ASP A 91 7.91 17.03 5.07
N TRP A 92 7.44 16.34 4.05
CA TRP A 92 7.89 14.99 3.73
C TRP A 92 8.94 15.01 2.64
N VAL A 93 10.17 14.69 3.01
CA VAL A 93 11.26 14.52 2.05
C VAL A 93 11.97 13.20 2.35
N LEU A 94 12.45 12.56 1.29
CA LEU A 94 13.08 11.23 1.40
C LEU A 94 14.28 11.21 2.35
N SER A 95 14.95 12.32 2.50
CA SER A 95 16.23 12.37 3.20
C SER A 95 16.17 13.07 4.56
N ASN A 96 14.97 13.29 5.13
CA ASN A 96 14.90 14.01 6.40
C ASN A 96 15.09 13.11 7.63
N GLY A 97 15.37 11.83 7.43
CA GLY A 97 15.71 10.92 8.53
C GLY A 97 14.54 10.48 9.41
N GLN A 98 13.31 10.70 8.98
CA GLN A 98 12.15 10.26 9.76
C GLN A 98 11.94 8.76 9.66
N VAL A 99 11.35 8.19 10.73
CA VAL A 99 10.95 6.77 10.71
C VAL A 99 9.71 6.65 9.84
N ALA A 100 9.89 6.16 8.62
CA ALA A 100 8.82 6.04 7.64
C ALA A 100 9.21 5.01 6.59
N ILE A 101 8.24 4.60 5.77
CA ILE A 101 8.55 3.79 4.60
C ILE A 101 9.21 4.72 3.58
N ASN A 102 10.47 4.43 3.23
CA ASN A 102 11.21 5.23 2.27
C ASN A 102 10.61 5.14 0.88
N HIS A 103 10.33 3.93 0.43
CA HIS A 103 9.69 3.71 -0.87
C HIS A 103 9.06 2.32 -0.90
N VAL A 104 8.14 2.15 -1.83
CA VAL A 104 7.53 0.86 -2.14
C VAL A 104 7.73 0.64 -3.63
N ALA A 105 8.36 -0.48 -3.99
CA ALA A 105 8.58 -0.84 -5.39
C ALA A 105 7.48 -1.77 -5.85
N LEU A 106 6.89 -1.45 -6.99
CA LEU A 106 5.82 -2.24 -7.59
C LEU A 106 6.34 -2.94 -8.84
N THR A 107 5.89 -4.17 -9.06
CA THR A 107 6.29 -4.96 -10.22
C THR A 107 5.23 -4.85 -11.30
N MET A 108 5.66 -4.51 -12.51
CA MET A 108 4.78 -4.54 -13.67
C MET A 108 4.85 -5.93 -14.32
N PRO A 109 3.75 -6.39 -14.95
CA PRO A 109 3.71 -7.75 -15.49
C PRO A 109 4.71 -8.02 -16.62
N ASN A 110 5.06 -6.99 -17.42
CA ASN A 110 6.01 -7.13 -18.50
C ASN A 110 6.52 -5.75 -18.93
N ARG A 111 7.49 -5.75 -19.87
CA ARG A 111 8.10 -4.52 -20.34
C ARG A 111 7.09 -3.59 -21.01
N GLU A 112 6.18 -4.15 -21.81
CA GLU A 112 5.17 -3.34 -22.52
C GLU A 112 4.26 -2.59 -21.53
N ALA A 113 3.77 -3.31 -20.51
CA ALA A 113 2.95 -2.68 -19.47
C ALA A 113 3.73 -1.62 -18.71
N TRP A 114 5.01 -1.87 -18.43
CA TRP A 114 5.88 -0.92 -17.75
C TRP A 114 6.03 0.36 -18.57
N LEU A 115 6.28 0.26 -19.88
CA LEU A 115 6.41 1.42 -20.74
C LEU A 115 5.11 2.21 -20.85
N LYS A 116 3.97 1.51 -20.95
CA LYS A 116 2.65 2.16 -20.97
C LYS A 116 2.41 2.93 -19.68
N GLN A 117 2.73 2.35 -18.54
CA GLN A 117 2.55 3.02 -17.26
C GLN A 117 3.45 4.25 -17.14
N LEU A 118 4.68 4.18 -17.61
CA LEU A 118 5.57 5.35 -17.61
C LEU A 118 4.97 6.50 -18.43
N LYS A 119 4.44 6.19 -19.60
CA LYS A 119 3.78 7.21 -20.44
C LYS A 119 2.54 7.79 -19.75
N PHE A 120 1.75 6.93 -19.13
CA PHE A 120 0.57 7.37 -18.40
C PHE A 120 0.96 8.30 -17.24
N LEU A 121 1.95 7.93 -16.43
CA LEU A 121 2.41 8.75 -15.31
C LEU A 121 2.96 10.09 -15.80
N GLN A 122 3.69 10.09 -16.92
CA GLN A 122 4.20 11.31 -17.51
C GLN A 122 3.05 12.22 -17.94
N SER A 123 2.00 11.66 -18.58
CA SER A 123 0.85 12.43 -19.04
C SER A 123 0.06 13.03 -17.88
N ARG A 124 0.13 12.45 -16.70
CA ARG A 124 -0.54 12.95 -15.50
C ARG A 124 0.33 13.87 -14.66
N GLY A 125 1.54 14.15 -15.10
CA GLY A 125 2.45 15.02 -14.36
C GLY A 125 3.04 14.40 -13.08
N VAL A 126 2.85 13.09 -12.91
CA VAL A 126 3.36 12.39 -11.72
C VAL A 126 4.82 12.04 -11.89
N LEU A 127 5.20 11.62 -13.10
CA LEU A 127 6.58 11.29 -13.42
C LEU A 127 7.24 12.49 -14.06
N GLN A 128 8.25 13.04 -13.40
CA GLN A 128 9.02 14.15 -13.92
C GLN A 128 10.28 13.64 -14.60
N PRO A 129 10.61 14.11 -15.82
CA PRO A 129 11.89 13.77 -16.40
C PRO A 129 13.01 14.32 -15.52
N LYS A 130 14.06 13.52 -15.35
CA LYS A 130 15.19 13.94 -14.52
C LYS A 130 15.94 15.07 -15.23
N ALA A 131 16.04 16.21 -14.57
CA ALA A 131 16.75 17.34 -15.12
C ALA A 131 18.24 17.01 -15.30
N GLY A 132 18.77 17.32 -16.48
CA GLY A 132 20.20 17.16 -16.74
C GLY A 132 20.66 15.74 -17.00
N GLY A 133 19.75 14.85 -17.28
CA GLY A 133 20.23 13.52 -17.60
C GLY A 133 19.35 12.42 -17.65
#